data_87fac33528a81df28436871b268de94c
#
_entry.id   87fac33528a81df28436871b268de94c
#
_cell.length_a   1.000
_cell.length_b   1.000
_cell.length_c   1.000
_cell.angle_alpha   90.00
_cell.angle_beta   90.00
_cell.angle_gamma   90.00
#
_symmetry.space_group_name_H-M   'P 1'
#
loop_
_entity.id
_entity.type
_entity.pdbx_description
1 polymer ?
#
loop_
_entity_poly.entity_id
_entity_poly.type
_entity_poly.pdbx_seq_one_letter_code
_entity_poly.pdbx_strand_id
1 'polypeptide(L)'
;WPVVLPLGVLEYHGEHLAVGMDTLAVIKTLDILEREMDIVILPPFYYGASSYVVEPPEGRGSLHVGAQVLFPFAQEMFTGLLRIGFRNIHFFIHHQTENFTVGMPTDLAFKFAARQAIFAFLERERGEGWWGRAEMADYYARQKGGNDPFNWIKGHPLMTDETIRNYPFDHAGVGETSLML
;
A
#
# COMPACT_ATOMS: atom_id res chain seq x y z
N TRP A 1 -5.08 13.85 -11.09
CA TRP A 1 -5.87 12.71 -10.59
C TRP A 1 -4.98 11.84 -9.70
N PRO A 2 -5.52 11.31 -8.57
CA PRO A 2 -4.83 10.29 -7.80
C PRO A 2 -4.65 9.00 -8.62
N VAL A 3 -3.51 8.34 -8.46
CA VAL A 3 -3.29 6.97 -8.96
C VAL A 3 -3.32 6.04 -7.75
N VAL A 4 -4.13 5.00 -7.81
CA VAL A 4 -4.40 4.12 -6.67
C VAL A 4 -4.06 2.68 -7.03
N LEU A 5 -3.24 2.03 -6.21
CA LEU A 5 -2.91 0.62 -6.30
C LEU A 5 -3.68 -0.16 -5.23
N PRO A 6 -4.59 -1.07 -5.61
CA PRO A 6 -5.13 -2.06 -4.71
C PRO A 6 -4.04 -3.09 -4.36
N LEU A 7 -3.73 -3.22 -3.08
CA LEU A 7 -2.68 -4.11 -2.59
C LEU A 7 -3.27 -5.12 -1.61
N GLY A 8 -2.96 -6.39 -1.80
CA GLY A 8 -3.38 -7.44 -0.90
C GLY A 8 -2.46 -8.65 -0.93
N VAL A 9 -2.97 -9.73 -0.39
CA VAL A 9 -2.31 -11.03 -0.35
C VAL A 9 -3.26 -12.13 -0.80
N LEU A 10 -2.73 -13.28 -1.10
CA LEU A 10 -3.49 -14.53 -1.23
C LEU A 10 -3.32 -15.30 0.08
N GLU A 11 -4.29 -15.20 0.96
CA GLU A 11 -4.26 -15.82 2.28
C GLU A 11 -5.57 -16.56 2.56
N TYR A 12 -5.45 -17.68 3.24
CA TYR A 12 -6.62 -18.47 3.67
C TYR A 12 -7.40 -17.72 4.75
N HIS A 13 -8.69 -17.54 4.54
CA HIS A 13 -9.63 -16.87 5.44
C HIS A 13 -10.81 -17.78 5.81
N GLY A 14 -10.53 -19.02 6.17
CA GLY A 14 -11.57 -20.02 6.44
C GLY A 14 -12.22 -20.57 5.16
N GLU A 15 -13.07 -21.56 5.34
CA GLU A 15 -13.75 -22.25 4.23
C GLU A 15 -14.85 -21.40 3.56
N HIS A 16 -15.26 -20.30 4.20
CA HIS A 16 -16.38 -19.47 3.78
C HIS A 16 -15.98 -18.19 3.03
N LEU A 17 -14.69 -17.83 3.01
CA LEU A 17 -14.18 -16.64 2.34
C LEU A 17 -13.23 -17.00 1.19
N ALA A 18 -13.15 -16.09 0.23
CA ALA A 18 -12.20 -16.22 -0.86
C ALA A 18 -10.75 -16.04 -0.39
N VAL A 19 -9.81 -16.85 -0.90
CA VAL A 19 -8.38 -16.72 -0.62
C VAL A 19 -7.83 -15.31 -0.95
N GLY A 20 -8.43 -14.63 -1.91
CA GLY A 20 -8.08 -13.25 -2.27
C GLY A 20 -8.87 -12.17 -1.53
N MET A 21 -9.51 -12.49 -0.40
CA MET A 21 -10.39 -11.59 0.35
C MET A 21 -9.76 -10.21 0.59
N ASP A 22 -8.54 -10.16 1.09
CA ASP A 22 -7.83 -8.91 1.35
C ASP A 22 -7.79 -7.96 0.15
N THR A 23 -7.49 -8.50 -1.02
CA THR A 23 -7.44 -7.69 -2.25
C THR A 23 -8.85 -7.33 -2.72
N LEU A 24 -9.79 -8.26 -2.63
CA LEU A 24 -11.19 -8.04 -3.06
C LEU A 24 -11.85 -6.94 -2.23
N ALA A 25 -11.64 -6.89 -0.93
CA ALA A 25 -12.15 -5.83 -0.06
C ALA A 25 -11.64 -4.44 -0.50
N VAL A 26 -10.35 -4.34 -0.82
CA VAL A 26 -9.76 -3.09 -1.34
C VAL A 26 -10.37 -2.73 -2.70
N ILE A 27 -10.46 -3.67 -3.63
CA ILE A 27 -11.04 -3.45 -4.96
C ILE A 27 -12.47 -2.92 -4.84
N LYS A 28 -13.31 -3.56 -4.03
CA LYS A 28 -14.69 -3.12 -3.82
C LYS A 28 -14.82 -1.74 -3.22
N THR A 29 -13.93 -1.40 -2.29
CA THR A 29 -13.87 -0.05 -1.73
C THR A 29 -13.48 0.97 -2.79
N LEU A 30 -12.53 0.67 -3.65
CA LEU A 30 -12.11 1.56 -4.73
C LEU A 30 -13.18 1.70 -5.83
N ASP A 31 -13.94 0.65 -6.13
CA ASP A 31 -15.10 0.71 -7.04
C ASP A 31 -16.17 1.72 -6.53
N ILE A 32 -16.32 1.83 -5.22
CA ILE A 32 -17.22 2.82 -4.61
C ILE A 32 -16.60 4.22 -4.72
N LEU A 33 -15.31 4.35 -4.39
CA LEU A 33 -14.60 5.63 -4.42
C LEU A 33 -14.56 6.24 -5.83
N GLU A 34 -14.40 5.42 -6.88
CA GLU A 34 -14.40 5.84 -8.28
C GLU A 34 -15.70 6.54 -8.70
N ARG A 35 -16.83 6.21 -8.04
CA ARG A 35 -18.11 6.87 -8.31
C ARG A 35 -18.20 8.27 -7.69
N GLU A 36 -17.37 8.58 -6.71
CA GLU A 36 -17.38 9.81 -5.96
C GLU A 36 -16.28 10.79 -6.41
N MET A 37 -15.22 10.29 -7.07
CA MET A 37 -14.11 11.13 -7.49
C MET A 37 -13.34 10.54 -8.68
N ASP A 38 -12.71 11.43 -9.46
CA ASP A 38 -11.85 11.04 -10.56
C ASP A 38 -10.54 10.43 -10.03
N ILE A 39 -10.33 9.14 -10.22
CA ILE A 39 -9.13 8.38 -9.84
C ILE A 39 -8.68 7.48 -10.97
N VAL A 40 -7.40 7.12 -10.98
CA VAL A 40 -6.83 6.10 -11.85
C VAL A 40 -6.54 4.87 -11.00
N ILE A 41 -7.32 3.80 -11.18
CA ILE A 41 -7.12 2.54 -10.47
C ILE A 41 -6.18 1.67 -11.28
N LEU A 42 -5.05 1.28 -10.68
CA LEU A 42 -4.11 0.34 -11.27
C LEU A 42 -4.63 -1.10 -11.13
N PRO A 43 -4.15 -2.03 -11.99
CA PRO A 43 -4.42 -3.44 -11.78
C PRO A 43 -4.04 -3.88 -10.36
N PRO A 44 -4.89 -4.68 -9.68
CA PRO A 44 -4.65 -5.06 -8.31
C PRO A 44 -3.42 -5.98 -8.19
N PHE A 45 -2.71 -5.82 -7.08
CA PHE A 45 -1.58 -6.65 -6.72
C PHE A 45 -1.99 -7.65 -5.64
N TYR A 46 -2.00 -8.93 -6.00
CA TYR A 46 -2.51 -10.01 -5.14
C TYR A 46 -1.44 -10.71 -4.31
N TYR A 47 -0.16 -10.46 -4.56
CA TYR A 47 0.91 -11.23 -3.95
C TYR A 47 1.58 -10.47 -2.82
N GLY A 48 1.61 -11.07 -1.63
CA GLY A 48 2.17 -10.44 -0.46
C GLY A 48 2.70 -11.43 0.57
N ALA A 49 3.21 -10.90 1.67
CA ALA A 49 3.78 -11.68 2.75
C ALA A 49 2.68 -12.09 3.74
N SER A 50 1.97 -13.17 3.44
CA SER A 50 0.95 -13.77 4.33
C SER A 50 1.55 -14.44 5.56
N SER A 51 2.77 -14.98 5.44
CA SER A 51 3.57 -15.63 6.48
C SER A 51 3.15 -17.02 6.99
N TYR A 52 2.03 -17.60 6.57
CA TYR A 52 1.49 -18.89 7.03
C TYR A 52 1.26 -18.99 8.55
N VAL A 53 1.14 -17.85 9.24
CA VAL A 53 0.98 -17.84 10.71
C VAL A 53 -0.37 -18.42 11.12
N VAL A 54 -1.39 -18.16 10.31
CA VAL A 54 -2.77 -18.58 10.62
C VAL A 54 -2.98 -20.05 10.30
N GLU A 55 -2.60 -20.48 9.10
CA GLU A 55 -2.77 -21.85 8.61
C GLU A 55 -1.56 -22.29 7.78
N PRO A 56 -1.19 -23.58 7.82
CA PRO A 56 -0.20 -24.09 6.89
C PRO A 56 -0.73 -24.01 5.46
N PRO A 57 0.15 -23.85 4.45
CA PRO A 57 -0.27 -23.65 3.06
C PRO A 57 -0.90 -24.88 2.42
N GLU A 58 -0.56 -26.07 2.92
CA GLU A 58 -1.00 -27.35 2.35
C GLU A 58 -2.52 -27.50 2.43
N GLY A 59 -3.16 -27.53 1.26
CA GLY A 59 -4.60 -27.70 1.15
C GLY A 59 -5.45 -26.48 1.53
N ARG A 60 -4.82 -25.34 1.85
CA ARG A 60 -5.52 -24.11 2.28
C ARG A 60 -5.46 -22.96 1.27
N GLY A 61 -4.42 -22.89 0.48
CA GLY A 61 -4.32 -21.92 -0.62
C GLY A 61 -3.62 -20.60 -0.27
N SER A 62 -3.09 -20.42 0.94
CA SER A 62 -2.22 -19.28 1.24
C SER A 62 -0.96 -19.33 0.40
N LEU A 63 -0.58 -18.18 -0.17
CA LEU A 63 0.65 -18.04 -0.96
C LEU A 63 1.48 -16.90 -0.41
N HIS A 64 2.63 -17.25 0.17
CA HIS A 64 3.55 -16.28 0.74
C HIS A 64 4.58 -15.81 -0.28
N VAL A 65 4.68 -14.48 -0.46
CA VAL A 65 5.78 -13.85 -1.19
C VAL A 65 6.51 -12.90 -0.23
N GLY A 66 7.77 -13.22 0.06
CA GLY A 66 8.54 -12.46 1.07
C GLY A 66 8.80 -11.01 0.67
N ALA A 67 8.91 -10.15 1.67
CA ALA A 67 9.12 -8.71 1.51
C ALA A 67 10.37 -8.37 0.66
N GLN A 68 11.41 -9.21 0.71
CA GLN A 68 12.63 -9.07 -0.09
C GLN A 68 12.39 -9.19 -1.61
N VAL A 69 11.29 -9.83 -2.02
CA VAL A 69 10.88 -9.93 -3.43
C VAL A 69 9.95 -8.75 -3.78
N LEU A 70 9.07 -8.37 -2.86
CA LEU A 70 8.11 -7.29 -3.06
C LEU A 70 8.79 -5.93 -3.22
N PHE A 71 9.83 -5.67 -2.43
CA PHE A 71 10.51 -4.37 -2.40
C PHE A 71 11.05 -3.96 -3.78
N PRO A 72 11.91 -4.74 -4.47
CA PRO A 72 12.43 -4.32 -5.76
C PRO A 72 11.34 -4.19 -6.82
N PHE A 73 10.33 -5.05 -6.82
CA PHE A 73 9.19 -4.93 -7.72
C PHE A 73 8.43 -3.60 -7.51
N ALA A 74 8.09 -3.28 -6.28
CA ALA A 74 7.38 -2.06 -5.93
C ALA A 74 8.22 -0.81 -6.26
N GLN A 75 9.54 -0.86 -6.06
CA GLN A 75 10.45 0.23 -6.39
C GLN A 75 10.45 0.53 -7.88
N GLU A 76 10.55 -0.49 -8.74
CA GLU A 76 10.49 -0.32 -10.20
C GLU A 76 9.13 0.24 -10.65
N MET A 77 8.04 -0.28 -10.10
CA MET A 77 6.70 0.21 -10.40
C MET A 77 6.53 1.69 -10.02
N PHE A 78 6.91 2.08 -8.81
CA PHE A 78 6.84 3.48 -8.38
C PHE A 78 7.76 4.38 -9.20
N THR A 79 8.96 3.92 -9.54
CA THR A 79 9.88 4.64 -10.43
C THR A 79 9.23 4.87 -11.80
N GLY A 80 8.56 3.86 -12.34
CA GLY A 80 7.81 3.98 -13.59
C GLY A 80 6.71 5.04 -13.51
N LEU A 81 5.89 5.03 -12.45
CA LEU A 81 4.83 6.00 -12.23
C LEU A 81 5.37 7.44 -12.10
N LEU A 82 6.46 7.62 -11.35
CA LEU A 82 7.12 8.93 -11.23
C LEU A 82 7.67 9.43 -12.57
N ARG A 83 8.19 8.53 -13.42
CA ARG A 83 8.69 8.89 -14.77
C ARG A 83 7.57 9.27 -15.72
N ILE A 84 6.40 8.64 -15.62
CA ILE A 84 5.18 9.03 -16.36
C ILE A 84 4.73 10.45 -15.97
N GLY A 85 5.02 10.88 -14.75
CA GLY A 85 4.69 12.22 -14.26
C GLY A 85 3.72 12.24 -13.07
N PHE A 86 3.28 11.09 -12.58
CA PHE A 86 2.41 11.03 -11.42
C PHE A 86 3.11 11.49 -10.14
N ARG A 87 2.40 12.31 -9.32
CA ARG A 87 2.88 12.86 -8.04
C ARG A 87 1.85 12.72 -6.91
N ASN A 88 0.77 12.01 -7.17
CA ASN A 88 -0.30 11.74 -6.22
C ASN A 88 -0.66 10.25 -6.33
N ILE A 89 0.21 9.41 -5.76
CA ILE A 89 0.17 7.94 -5.88
C ILE A 89 -0.19 7.38 -4.51
N HIS A 90 -1.15 6.49 -4.48
CA HIS A 90 -1.62 5.84 -3.27
C HIS A 90 -1.62 4.33 -3.42
N PHE A 91 -1.35 3.60 -2.35
CA PHE A 91 -1.68 2.19 -2.27
C PHE A 91 -2.54 1.93 -1.04
N PHE A 92 -3.53 1.08 -1.20
CA PHE A 92 -4.44 0.67 -0.13
C PHE A 92 -4.26 -0.82 0.15
N ILE A 93 -4.23 -1.17 1.44
CA ILE A 93 -4.08 -2.55 1.89
C ILE A 93 -5.10 -2.85 2.98
N HIS A 94 -5.71 -4.04 2.92
CA HIS A 94 -6.55 -4.56 4.01
C HIS A 94 -5.76 -5.48 4.95
N HIS A 95 -4.90 -6.31 4.41
CA HIS A 95 -4.10 -7.29 5.15
C HIS A 95 -3.35 -6.67 6.33
N GLN A 96 -3.62 -7.14 7.56
CA GLN A 96 -2.95 -6.73 8.81
C GLN A 96 -3.01 -5.21 9.07
N THR A 97 -4.12 -4.56 8.70
CA THR A 97 -4.26 -3.10 8.82
C THR A 97 -4.25 -2.59 10.25
N GLU A 98 -4.58 -3.42 11.24
CA GLU A 98 -4.48 -3.12 12.67
C GLU A 98 -3.04 -2.82 13.12
N ASN A 99 -2.06 -3.30 12.38
CA ASN A 99 -0.63 -3.08 12.63
C ASN A 99 0.02 -2.09 11.67
N PHE A 100 -0.77 -1.39 10.84
CA PHE A 100 -0.25 -0.54 9.76
C PHE A 100 0.70 0.57 10.24
N THR A 101 0.47 1.12 11.42
CA THR A 101 1.33 2.17 12.01
C THR A 101 2.73 1.65 12.33
N VAL A 102 2.81 0.46 12.92
CA VAL A 102 4.09 -0.23 13.19
C VAL A 102 4.70 -0.77 11.90
N GLY A 103 3.86 -1.31 11.05
CA GLY A 103 4.21 -1.90 9.77
C GLY A 103 4.35 -3.40 9.81
N MET A 104 3.86 -4.03 8.75
CA MET A 104 3.96 -5.47 8.52
C MET A 104 4.75 -5.72 7.22
N PRO A 105 5.27 -6.93 6.98
CA PRO A 105 6.20 -7.16 5.87
C PRO A 105 5.75 -6.65 4.51
N THR A 106 4.48 -6.79 4.15
CA THR A 106 3.96 -6.33 2.87
C THR A 106 3.96 -4.81 2.78
N ASP A 107 3.32 -4.12 3.72
CA ASP A 107 3.22 -2.65 3.67
C ASP A 107 4.57 -1.97 3.89
N LEU A 108 5.46 -2.53 4.72
CA LEU A 108 6.82 -2.04 4.91
C LEU A 108 7.63 -2.11 3.61
N ALA A 109 7.51 -3.21 2.86
CA ALA A 109 8.19 -3.33 1.56
C ALA A 109 7.75 -2.22 0.60
N PHE A 110 6.45 -1.96 0.49
CA PHE A 110 5.91 -0.89 -0.36
C PHE A 110 6.24 0.50 0.17
N LYS A 111 6.15 0.75 1.47
CA LYS A 111 6.54 2.03 2.10
C LYS A 111 8.02 2.33 1.85
N PHE A 112 8.90 1.34 2.02
CA PHE A 112 10.34 1.52 1.76
C PHE A 112 10.63 1.72 0.28
N ALA A 113 10.01 0.94 -0.60
CA ALA A 113 10.12 1.10 -2.05
C ALA A 113 9.70 2.50 -2.52
N ALA A 114 8.61 3.02 -1.96
CA ALA A 114 8.14 4.38 -2.24
C ALA A 114 9.20 5.43 -1.90
N ARG A 115 9.85 5.32 -0.72
CA ARG A 115 10.92 6.23 -0.32
C ARG A 115 12.13 6.14 -1.24
N GLN A 116 12.58 4.93 -1.55
CA GLN A 116 13.72 4.73 -2.44
C GLN A 116 13.45 5.25 -3.86
N ALA A 117 12.26 5.01 -4.41
CA ALA A 117 11.88 5.53 -5.71
C ALA A 117 11.87 7.06 -5.75
N ILE A 118 11.35 7.73 -4.70
CA ILE A 118 11.35 9.20 -4.60
C ILE A 118 12.77 9.74 -4.49
N PHE A 119 13.63 9.16 -3.64
CA PHE A 119 15.02 9.59 -3.50
C PHE A 119 15.78 9.45 -4.83
N ALA A 120 15.72 8.30 -5.46
CA ALA A 120 16.39 8.05 -6.73
C ALA A 120 15.87 8.98 -7.86
N PHE A 121 14.55 9.25 -7.86
CA PHE A 121 13.96 10.19 -8.80
C PHE A 121 14.49 11.61 -8.59
N LEU A 122 14.49 12.11 -7.35
CA LEU A 122 14.96 13.46 -7.03
C LEU A 122 16.45 13.63 -7.27
N GLU A 123 17.26 12.62 -6.95
CA GLU A 123 18.70 12.62 -7.23
C GLU A 123 18.99 12.73 -8.73
N ARG A 124 18.26 11.97 -9.54
CA ARG A 124 18.37 12.04 -11.01
C ARG A 124 17.95 13.42 -11.55
N GLU A 125 16.84 14.00 -11.05
CA GLU A 125 16.30 15.27 -11.55
C GLU A 125 17.08 16.49 -11.06
N ARG A 126 17.66 16.42 -9.86
CA ARG A 126 18.33 17.55 -9.18
C ARG A 126 19.84 17.38 -9.06
N GLY A 127 20.37 16.21 -9.36
CA GLY A 127 21.79 15.85 -9.22
C GLY A 127 22.17 15.46 -7.79
N GLU A 128 23.31 14.78 -7.65
CA GLU A 128 23.87 14.38 -6.36
C GLU A 128 24.04 15.58 -5.43
N GLY A 129 23.86 15.38 -4.15
CA GLY A 129 24.00 16.43 -3.13
C GLY A 129 22.92 17.51 -3.16
N TRP A 130 21.82 17.30 -3.90
CA TRP A 130 20.76 18.29 -4.07
C TRP A 130 20.17 18.79 -2.74
N TRP A 131 20.10 17.92 -1.73
CA TRP A 131 19.55 18.25 -0.41
C TRP A 131 20.39 19.28 0.35
N GLY A 132 21.73 19.24 0.20
CA GLY A 132 22.66 20.16 0.85
C GLY A 132 22.85 21.50 0.15
N ARG A 133 22.18 21.76 -0.96
CA ARG A 133 22.32 23.00 -1.72
C ARG A 133 21.61 24.19 -1.05
N ALA A 134 22.09 25.41 -1.32
CA ALA A 134 21.53 26.61 -0.72
C ALA A 134 20.03 26.81 -0.97
N GLU A 135 19.55 26.44 -2.14
CA GLU A 135 18.13 26.51 -2.48
C GLU A 135 17.24 25.56 -1.66
N MET A 136 17.85 24.61 -0.93
CA MET A 136 17.17 23.70 -0.03
C MET A 136 17.19 24.14 1.44
N ALA A 137 17.82 25.27 1.75
CA ALA A 137 17.99 25.73 3.14
C ALA A 137 16.67 25.90 3.90
N ASP A 138 15.60 26.26 3.21
CA ASP A 138 14.24 26.42 3.77
C ASP A 138 13.29 25.29 3.35
N TYR A 139 13.83 24.12 2.95
CA TYR A 139 13.07 22.97 2.49
C TYR A 139 11.95 22.59 3.45
N TYR A 140 12.24 22.44 4.74
CA TYR A 140 11.24 22.07 5.74
C TYR A 140 10.16 23.13 5.94
N ALA A 141 10.50 24.41 5.80
CA ALA A 141 9.53 25.49 5.88
C ALA A 141 8.56 25.49 4.69
N ARG A 142 9.05 25.12 3.51
CA ARG A 142 8.24 25.02 2.28
C ARG A 142 7.33 23.80 2.23
N GLN A 143 7.58 22.76 3.03
CA GLN A 143 6.76 21.55 3.08
C GLN A 143 5.34 21.76 3.63
N LYS A 144 5.11 22.85 4.36
CA LYS A 144 3.79 23.15 4.96
C LYS A 144 2.65 23.30 3.95
N GLY A 145 2.93 23.40 2.66
CA GLY A 145 1.96 23.61 1.59
C GLY A 145 1.55 22.37 0.81
N GLY A 146 1.88 21.16 1.25
CA GLY A 146 1.52 19.91 0.54
C GLY A 146 2.42 19.55 -0.65
N ASN A 147 3.44 20.33 -0.94
CA ASN A 147 4.38 20.11 -2.06
C ASN A 147 5.60 19.26 -1.68
N ASP A 148 5.55 18.60 -0.52
CA ASP A 148 6.63 17.73 -0.08
C ASP A 148 6.70 16.49 -1.00
N PRO A 149 7.84 16.27 -1.70
CA PRO A 149 8.02 15.10 -2.55
C PRO A 149 7.80 13.76 -1.83
N PHE A 150 8.07 13.70 -0.53
CA PHE A 150 7.86 12.49 0.26
C PHE A 150 6.39 12.15 0.49
N ASN A 151 5.48 13.05 0.11
CA ASN A 151 4.05 12.80 0.06
C ASN A 151 3.53 12.37 -1.32
N TRP A 152 4.40 12.24 -2.33
CA TRP A 152 3.98 11.81 -3.67
C TRP A 152 3.49 10.37 -3.73
N ILE A 153 3.96 9.53 -2.81
CA ILE A 153 3.53 8.12 -2.70
C ILE A 153 3.18 7.84 -1.25
N LYS A 154 1.93 7.43 -1.01
CA LYS A 154 1.38 7.18 0.33
C LYS A 154 0.71 5.81 0.39
N GLY A 155 0.91 5.10 1.50
CA GLY A 155 0.16 3.91 1.83
C GLY A 155 -0.97 4.21 2.81
N HIS A 156 -2.06 3.50 2.67
CA HIS A 156 -3.22 3.62 3.54
C HIS A 156 -3.71 2.24 3.97
N PRO A 157 -4.06 2.07 5.26
CA PRO A 157 -4.83 0.91 5.67
C PRO A 157 -6.26 1.08 5.13
N LEU A 158 -6.92 -0.02 4.81
CA LEU A 158 -8.34 0.01 4.43
C LEU A 158 -9.20 0.42 5.63
N MET A 159 -8.83 -0.06 6.82
CA MET A 159 -9.53 0.23 8.06
C MET A 159 -8.84 1.32 8.85
N THR A 160 -9.62 2.26 9.40
CA THR A 160 -9.11 3.28 10.32
C THR A 160 -8.95 2.73 11.74
N ASP A 161 -8.09 3.35 12.55
CA ASP A 161 -7.96 3.01 13.97
C ASP A 161 -9.30 3.10 14.72
N GLU A 162 -10.17 4.01 14.33
CA GLU A 162 -11.51 4.15 14.89
C GLU A 162 -12.38 2.95 14.52
N THR A 163 -12.36 2.53 13.26
CA THR A 163 -13.09 1.35 12.80
C THR A 163 -12.62 0.10 13.52
N ILE A 164 -11.32 -0.09 13.66
CA ILE A 164 -10.74 -1.25 14.34
C ILE A 164 -11.13 -1.26 15.84
N ARG A 165 -11.14 -0.11 16.52
CA ARG A 165 -11.57 -0.03 17.92
C ARG A 165 -13.04 -0.35 18.13
N ASN A 166 -13.90 0.10 17.23
CA ASN A 166 -15.35 -0.10 17.33
C ASN A 166 -15.80 -1.47 16.83
N TYR A 167 -15.07 -2.02 15.89
CA TYR A 167 -15.35 -3.30 15.24
C TYR A 167 -14.04 -4.11 15.15
N PRO A 168 -13.65 -4.80 16.24
CA PRO A 168 -12.43 -5.61 16.24
C PRO A 168 -12.44 -6.61 15.09
N PHE A 169 -11.41 -6.57 14.27
CA PHE A 169 -11.25 -7.49 13.16
C PHE A 169 -10.46 -8.72 13.61
N ASP A 170 -11.10 -9.88 13.47
CA ASP A 170 -10.44 -11.17 13.60
C ASP A 170 -10.14 -11.69 12.20
N HIS A 171 -9.04 -12.38 12.04
CA HIS A 171 -8.75 -13.10 10.80
C HIS A 171 -9.88 -14.09 10.48
N ALA A 172 -10.49 -13.98 9.31
CA ALA A 172 -11.68 -14.73 8.88
C ALA A 172 -12.90 -14.59 9.82
N GLY A 173 -12.92 -13.60 10.69
CA GLY A 173 -13.99 -13.38 11.66
C GLY A 173 -15.18 -12.59 11.08
N VAL A 174 -16.05 -12.13 12.00
CA VAL A 174 -17.29 -11.43 11.62
C VAL A 174 -17.01 -10.14 10.85
N GLY A 175 -15.96 -9.40 11.23
CA GLY A 175 -15.60 -8.15 10.57
C GLY A 175 -15.26 -8.35 9.09
N GLU A 176 -14.34 -9.26 8.82
CA GLU A 176 -13.90 -9.56 7.45
C GLU A 176 -15.01 -10.22 6.62
N THR A 177 -15.77 -11.13 7.23
CA THR A 177 -16.94 -11.73 6.57
C THR A 177 -17.95 -10.67 6.14
N SER A 178 -18.19 -9.66 6.97
CA SER A 178 -19.13 -8.58 6.67
C SER A 178 -18.68 -7.70 5.51
N LEU A 179 -17.38 -7.55 5.27
CA LEU A 179 -16.84 -6.81 4.13
C LEU A 179 -17.11 -7.50 2.78
N MET A 180 -17.36 -8.79 2.81
CA MET A 180 -17.55 -9.61 1.60
C MET A 180 -19.02 -9.87 1.25
N LEU A 181 -19.95 -9.43 2.11
CA LEU A 181 -21.42 -9.50 1.89
C LEU A 181 -21.95 -8.26 1.20
#